data_25e6bc88bf02524a6825a6a3d8a2c46c
#
_entry.id   25e6bc88bf02524a6825a6a3d8a2c46c
#
_cell.length_a   1.000
_cell.length_b   1.000
_cell.length_c   1.000
_cell.angle_alpha   90.00
_cell.angle_beta   90.00
_cell.angle_gamma   90.00
#
_symmetry.space_group_name_H-M   'P 1'
#
loop_
_entity.id
_entity.type
_entity.pdbx_description
1 polymer ?
#
loop_
_entity_poly.entity_id
_entity_poly.type
_entity_poly.pdbx_seq_one_letter_code
_entity_poly.pdbx_strand_id
1 'polypeptide(L)'
;MTMTKKTAQHRMRNSAPDSAATFTVEGPIFGLNVVKDGKSSSFDRSRAKKSAAPRERPERERERPPLPAAAEQEQVQVPEPERGPAREERPTPDDSWDISLFDVPPVEGRVRFHDFAIPASIMHGLADLSFNYCTPIQAAVIEHTLNGGDATGRAQTGTGKTAAFLITVLTRLLRFPRQTRRTASPRALIIAPTRELVLQIADDCDTLSRYTGLTTVAVYGGMDYQKQLARLVGKEVDIVVATPGRLLDFQRQQAIHLGQVEIFVIDEADRMLDMGFIPDVRHIIYSLPPKTKRQTLLFSATLTPEVTNLSSQWTREPVIVEIEPEQVTVETVEELVYLVTAEQKFALLYNIISRQNLDRVIIFGNRRDETRKLADMLGLCGIKCDLLSGDVDQKKRMQTLDSFKAGKFRALVATDVAGRGIHIEDVSHVINYTLPYDPEDYVHRIGRTGRAGKTGTSISFASEEDSFYIPDIEGYIGHKLHCKYPDEEWLKLPETIDKEKLKSSRPKNRPRSSFRSKSRGRSNGKK
;
A
#
# COMPACT_ATOMS: atom_id res chain seq x y z
N MET A 1 -43.62 -50.70 28.56
CA MET A 1 -44.86 -49.97 28.26
C MET A 1 -44.55 -49.13 27.04
N THR A 2 -44.72 -49.63 25.87
CA THR A 2 -45.89 -49.79 24.98
C THR A 2 -46.25 -48.48 24.27
N MET A 3 -46.03 -48.55 22.94
CA MET A 3 -46.93 -48.12 21.85
C MET A 3 -46.90 -46.62 21.50
N THR A 4 -46.94 -46.14 20.24
CA THR A 4 -47.36 -46.75 18.96
C THR A 4 -46.97 -45.86 17.77
N LYS A 5 -46.66 -46.50 16.67
CA LYS A 5 -46.54 -45.93 15.28
C LYS A 5 -47.84 -45.29 14.81
N LYS A 6 -47.75 -44.28 13.95
CA LYS A 6 -48.74 -44.11 12.84
C LYS A 6 -48.08 -43.50 11.61
N THR A 7 -48.10 -44.32 10.57
CA THR A 7 -47.81 -44.06 9.16
C THR A 7 -48.99 -43.34 8.50
N ALA A 8 -48.75 -42.44 7.55
CA ALA A 8 -49.72 -42.12 6.51
C ALA A 8 -48.96 -41.70 5.24
N GLN A 9 -49.08 -42.57 4.24
CA GLN A 9 -48.80 -42.31 2.82
C GLN A 9 -49.93 -41.46 2.21
N HIS A 10 -49.62 -40.50 1.30
CA HIS A 10 -50.48 -40.24 0.16
C HIS A 10 -49.74 -39.54 -1.00
N ARG A 11 -49.66 -40.31 -2.08
CA ARG A 11 -49.84 -40.06 -3.53
C ARG A 11 -49.24 -38.80 -4.20
N MET A 12 -48.38 -39.14 -5.16
CA MET A 12 -47.97 -38.39 -6.33
C MET A 12 -49.14 -37.81 -7.15
N ARG A 13 -48.93 -36.58 -7.70
CA ARG A 13 -49.42 -36.20 -9.03
C ARG A 13 -48.41 -35.22 -9.66
N ASN A 14 -47.99 -35.56 -10.88
CA ASN A 14 -47.16 -34.81 -11.82
C ASN A 14 -47.82 -33.51 -12.28
N SER A 15 -47.06 -32.43 -12.38
CA SER A 15 -47.09 -31.46 -13.49
C SER A 15 -45.90 -30.51 -13.39
N ALA A 16 -45.04 -30.47 -14.40
CA ALA A 16 -44.01 -29.47 -14.67
C ALA A 16 -44.59 -28.45 -15.70
N PRO A 17 -43.86 -27.36 -16.12
CA PRO A 17 -42.87 -26.52 -15.45
C PRO A 17 -43.24 -25.02 -15.58
N ASP A 18 -42.65 -24.15 -14.82
CA ASP A 18 -42.07 -22.86 -15.24
C ASP A 18 -41.63 -21.99 -14.07
N SER A 19 -40.59 -21.21 -14.33
CA SER A 19 -40.15 -20.00 -13.60
C SER A 19 -39.09 -20.13 -12.49
N ALA A 20 -37.95 -19.59 -12.85
CA ALA A 20 -37.00 -18.81 -12.02
C ALA A 20 -36.96 -19.11 -10.50
N ALA A 21 -36.01 -19.92 -10.10
CA ALA A 21 -35.65 -20.08 -8.70
C ALA A 21 -34.75 -18.94 -8.23
N THR A 22 -35.33 -18.02 -7.45
CA THR A 22 -34.61 -17.10 -6.59
C THR A 22 -34.14 -17.88 -5.36
N PHE A 23 -32.85 -18.10 -5.22
CA PHE A 23 -32.30 -18.67 -3.98
C PHE A 23 -32.18 -17.54 -2.97
N THR A 24 -33.06 -17.51 -2.00
CA THR A 24 -32.89 -16.80 -0.73
C THR A 24 -32.16 -17.73 0.24
N VAL A 25 -30.94 -17.40 0.58
CA VAL A 25 -30.22 -18.04 1.68
C VAL A 25 -30.51 -17.22 2.94
N GLU A 26 -31.39 -17.71 3.80
CA GLU A 26 -31.55 -17.21 5.16
C GLU A 26 -30.62 -18.00 6.10
N GLY A 27 -29.61 -17.32 6.62
CA GLY A 27 -28.77 -17.75 7.73
C GLY A 27 -27.88 -16.57 8.15
N PRO A 28 -27.58 -16.39 9.44
CA PRO A 28 -26.80 -15.25 9.90
C PRO A 28 -25.33 -15.44 9.54
N ILE A 29 -24.91 -14.87 8.43
CA ILE A 29 -23.52 -14.73 8.06
C ILE A 29 -23.23 -13.22 7.98
N PHE A 30 -22.51 -12.75 8.98
CA PHE A 30 -21.72 -11.51 9.08
C PHE A 30 -22.02 -10.40 8.04
N GLY A 31 -22.36 -9.22 8.56
CA GLY A 31 -22.73 -7.99 7.87
C GLY A 31 -21.98 -7.66 6.57
N LEU A 32 -22.46 -8.18 5.45
CA LEU A 32 -22.04 -7.83 4.10
C LEU A 32 -23.13 -6.93 3.49
N ASN A 33 -22.88 -5.63 3.42
CA ASN A 33 -23.71 -4.72 2.65
C ASN A 33 -23.23 -4.69 1.19
N VAL A 34 -23.97 -5.36 0.30
CA VAL A 34 -23.80 -5.24 -1.15
C VAL A 34 -24.78 -4.19 -1.68
N VAL A 35 -24.29 -3.02 -2.04
CA VAL A 35 -25.12 -1.96 -2.65
C VAL A 35 -25.01 -2.05 -4.17
N LYS A 36 -26.14 -2.32 -4.82
CA LYS A 36 -26.30 -2.17 -6.27
C LYS A 36 -27.01 -0.85 -6.54
N ASP A 37 -26.31 0.15 -7.03
CA ASP A 37 -26.91 1.36 -7.56
C ASP A 37 -27.22 1.23 -9.05
N GLY A 38 -28.48 1.13 -9.36
CA GLY A 38 -29.01 1.23 -10.71
C GLY A 38 -30.11 2.29 -10.77
N LYS A 39 -29.77 3.53 -11.13
CA LYS A 39 -30.73 4.48 -11.72
C LYS A 39 -29.99 5.49 -12.61
N SER A 40 -30.17 5.33 -13.91
CA SER A 40 -29.85 6.34 -14.92
C SER A 40 -30.91 7.45 -14.89
N SER A 41 -30.50 8.70 -14.67
CA SER A 41 -31.31 9.87 -14.99
C SER A 41 -30.79 10.53 -16.26
N SER A 42 -31.62 10.52 -17.28
CA SER A 42 -31.45 11.24 -18.53
C SER A 42 -31.59 12.74 -18.28
N PHE A 43 -30.57 13.52 -18.59
CA PHE A 43 -30.65 14.98 -18.67
C PHE A 43 -30.65 15.42 -20.14
N ASP A 44 -31.77 16.03 -20.52
CA ASP A 44 -32.07 16.59 -21.83
C ASP A 44 -31.22 17.86 -22.10
N ARG A 45 -30.53 17.90 -23.27
CA ARG A 45 -29.83 19.07 -23.75
C ARG A 45 -30.51 19.64 -24.98
N SER A 46 -31.35 20.63 -24.75
CA SER A 46 -31.79 21.51 -25.85
C SER A 46 -31.57 22.99 -25.50
N ARG A 47 -30.89 23.70 -26.43
CA ARG A 47 -30.66 25.15 -26.66
C ARG A 47 -29.23 25.61 -26.31
N ALA A 48 -28.50 26.28 -27.21
CA ALA A 48 -28.78 27.19 -28.30
C ALA A 48 -27.53 27.37 -29.17
N LYS A 49 -27.73 27.36 -30.48
CA LYS A 49 -26.75 27.84 -31.47
C LYS A 49 -26.73 29.38 -31.48
N LYS A 50 -25.55 29.99 -31.39
CA LYS A 50 -25.30 31.32 -31.96
C LYS A 50 -23.99 31.29 -32.76
N SER A 51 -24.13 31.67 -34.03
CA SER A 51 -23.14 31.82 -35.09
C SER A 51 -22.20 32.99 -34.81
N ALA A 52 -20.89 32.80 -35.06
CA ALA A 52 -19.97 33.90 -35.36
C ALA A 52 -18.99 33.45 -36.45
N ALA A 53 -18.84 34.31 -37.46
CA ALA A 53 -18.08 34.13 -38.68
C ALA A 53 -16.54 34.16 -38.49
N PRO A 54 -15.77 33.65 -39.46
CA PRO A 54 -14.32 33.52 -39.35
C PRO A 54 -13.63 34.84 -39.63
N ARG A 55 -12.64 35.22 -38.81
CA ARG A 55 -11.67 36.27 -39.07
C ARG A 55 -10.41 35.67 -39.64
N GLU A 56 -10.08 36.01 -40.84
CA GLU A 56 -8.80 35.77 -41.53
C GLU A 56 -7.64 36.42 -40.75
N ARG A 57 -6.56 35.69 -40.60
CA ARG A 57 -5.25 36.20 -40.16
C ARG A 57 -4.25 36.02 -41.29
N PRO A 58 -3.42 37.04 -41.61
CA PRO A 58 -2.46 36.97 -42.70
C PRO A 58 -1.27 36.07 -42.35
N GLU A 59 -0.89 35.25 -43.31
CA GLU A 59 0.34 34.47 -43.33
C GLU A 59 1.57 35.39 -43.26
N ARG A 60 2.44 35.15 -42.28
CA ARG A 60 3.84 35.61 -42.33
C ARG A 60 4.71 34.36 -42.44
N GLU A 61 5.27 34.19 -43.65
CA GLU A 61 6.40 33.29 -43.87
C GLU A 61 7.54 33.66 -42.91
N ARG A 62 7.97 32.69 -42.10
CA ARG A 62 9.25 32.73 -41.40
C ARG A 62 10.13 31.64 -41.98
N GLU A 63 11.17 32.08 -42.69
CA GLU A 63 12.27 31.27 -43.16
C GLU A 63 12.89 30.46 -42.02
N ARG A 64 13.06 29.16 -42.24
CA ARG A 64 13.78 28.25 -41.36
C ARG A 64 15.27 28.35 -41.64
N PRO A 65 16.13 28.51 -40.61
CA PRO A 65 17.57 28.40 -40.82
C PRO A 65 17.96 26.93 -41.10
N PRO A 66 19.04 26.71 -41.89
CA PRO A 66 19.46 25.38 -42.29
C PRO A 66 20.03 24.57 -41.12
N LEU A 67 19.77 23.26 -41.14
CA LEU A 67 20.28 22.26 -40.20
C LEU A 67 21.81 22.14 -40.35
N PRO A 68 22.57 22.04 -39.24
CA PRO A 68 23.99 21.71 -39.32
C PRO A 68 24.18 20.22 -39.68
N ALA A 69 25.21 19.97 -40.47
CA ALA A 69 25.62 18.68 -41.01
C ALA A 69 25.91 17.65 -39.88
N ALA A 70 25.67 16.39 -40.23
CA ALA A 70 25.88 15.23 -39.42
C ALA A 70 27.28 15.21 -38.77
N ALA A 71 27.31 15.22 -37.43
CA ALA A 71 28.49 14.83 -36.66
C ALA A 71 28.50 13.31 -36.48
N GLU A 72 29.65 12.74 -36.68
CA GLU A 72 29.97 11.32 -36.61
C GLU A 72 29.50 10.71 -35.25
N GLN A 73 28.83 9.56 -35.32
CA GLN A 73 28.41 8.81 -34.17
C GLN A 73 29.64 8.12 -33.55
N GLU A 74 30.16 8.67 -32.45
CA GLU A 74 31.03 7.91 -31.56
C GLU A 74 30.25 6.71 -30.99
N GLN A 75 30.72 5.52 -31.30
CA GLN A 75 30.24 4.27 -30.70
C GLN A 75 30.65 4.27 -29.22
N VAL A 76 29.72 4.62 -28.36
CA VAL A 76 29.88 4.42 -26.92
C VAL A 76 29.86 2.91 -26.65
N GLN A 77 31.03 2.36 -26.36
CA GLN A 77 31.15 1.00 -25.85
C GLN A 77 30.41 0.91 -24.51
N VAL A 78 29.32 0.13 -24.49
CA VAL A 78 28.59 -0.22 -23.29
C VAL A 78 29.46 -1.18 -22.47
N PRO A 79 29.88 -0.83 -21.23
CA PRO A 79 30.63 -1.78 -20.40
C PRO A 79 29.73 -3.00 -20.08
N GLU A 80 30.31 -4.19 -20.16
CA GLU A 80 29.63 -5.41 -19.75
C GLU A 80 29.11 -5.29 -18.30
N PRO A 81 27.86 -5.68 -18.04
CA PRO A 81 27.31 -5.59 -16.70
C PRO A 81 28.06 -6.55 -15.76
N GLU A 82 28.68 -6.00 -14.72
CA GLU A 82 29.14 -6.80 -13.58
C GLU A 82 28.00 -7.71 -13.13
N ARG A 83 28.25 -9.02 -13.11
CA ARG A 83 27.30 -10.02 -12.62
C ARG A 83 27.04 -9.74 -11.15
N GLY A 84 25.88 -9.12 -10.87
CA GLY A 84 25.32 -9.09 -9.52
C GLY A 84 25.12 -10.52 -9.00
N PRO A 85 24.91 -10.71 -7.67
CA PRO A 85 24.76 -12.04 -7.09
C PRO A 85 23.75 -12.83 -7.92
N ALA A 86 24.14 -14.05 -8.28
CA ALA A 86 23.36 -14.95 -9.13
C ALA A 86 21.96 -15.08 -8.52
N ARG A 87 20.96 -14.60 -9.25
CA ARG A 87 19.57 -14.89 -8.94
C ARG A 87 19.46 -16.41 -9.07
N GLU A 88 19.05 -17.10 -8.03
CA GLU A 88 18.73 -18.52 -8.09
C GLU A 88 17.88 -18.75 -9.34
N GLU A 89 18.31 -19.68 -10.19
CA GLU A 89 17.57 -20.07 -11.40
C GLU A 89 16.15 -20.43 -10.95
N ARG A 90 15.15 -19.76 -11.52
CA ARG A 90 13.76 -20.10 -11.21
C ARG A 90 13.57 -21.58 -11.54
N PRO A 91 13.05 -22.39 -10.61
CA PRO A 91 12.75 -23.76 -10.93
C PRO A 91 11.81 -23.78 -12.14
N THR A 92 12.14 -24.59 -13.13
CA THR A 92 11.20 -24.97 -14.18
C THR A 92 9.93 -25.47 -13.52
N PRO A 93 8.73 -25.29 -14.12
CA PRO A 93 7.50 -25.83 -13.57
C PRO A 93 7.77 -27.28 -13.16
N ASP A 94 7.64 -27.56 -11.88
CA ASP A 94 7.82 -28.91 -11.35
C ASP A 94 6.55 -29.69 -11.72
N ASP A 95 6.61 -30.42 -12.82
CA ASP A 95 5.51 -31.27 -13.29
C ASP A 95 5.18 -32.41 -12.29
N SER A 96 6.00 -32.59 -11.25
CA SER A 96 5.82 -33.60 -10.21
C SER A 96 4.94 -33.14 -9.04
N TRP A 97 4.70 -31.83 -8.89
CA TRP A 97 3.86 -31.34 -7.80
C TRP A 97 2.37 -31.54 -8.08
N ASP A 98 1.72 -32.26 -7.19
CA ASP A 98 0.28 -32.52 -7.27
C ASP A 98 -0.44 -31.76 -6.14
N ILE A 99 -1.63 -31.23 -6.46
CA ILE A 99 -2.47 -30.49 -5.51
C ILE A 99 -2.89 -31.33 -4.29
N SER A 100 -2.85 -32.65 -4.41
CA SER A 100 -3.11 -33.57 -3.28
C SER A 100 -2.07 -33.47 -2.18
N LEU A 101 -0.88 -32.91 -2.46
CA LEU A 101 0.16 -32.63 -1.45
C LEU A 101 -0.19 -31.42 -0.55
N PHE A 102 -1.16 -30.64 -0.97
CA PHE A 102 -1.69 -29.48 -0.24
C PHE A 102 -3.13 -29.76 0.18
N ASP A 103 -3.32 -30.73 1.07
CA ASP A 103 -4.65 -31.07 1.56
C ASP A 103 -5.08 -30.12 2.69
N VAL A 104 -6.15 -29.36 2.44
CA VAL A 104 -6.75 -28.43 3.41
C VAL A 104 -8.17 -28.92 3.70
N PRO A 105 -8.45 -29.42 4.93
CA PRO A 105 -9.78 -29.92 5.26
C PRO A 105 -10.84 -28.82 5.21
N PRO A 106 -12.07 -29.11 4.78
CA PRO A 106 -13.16 -28.15 4.86
C PRO A 106 -13.52 -27.89 6.33
N VAL A 107 -13.64 -26.61 6.68
CA VAL A 107 -14.07 -26.16 8.01
C VAL A 107 -15.28 -25.26 7.83
N GLU A 108 -16.32 -25.49 8.63
CA GLU A 108 -17.54 -24.68 8.57
C GLU A 108 -17.22 -23.19 8.81
N GLY A 109 -17.76 -22.32 7.93
CA GLY A 109 -17.51 -20.88 7.96
C GLY A 109 -16.14 -20.42 7.41
N ARG A 110 -15.28 -21.33 6.92
CA ARG A 110 -14.00 -21.00 6.32
C ARG A 110 -13.93 -21.38 4.84
N VAL A 111 -13.67 -20.41 3.99
CA VAL A 111 -13.45 -20.61 2.54
C VAL A 111 -12.00 -21.00 2.32
N ARG A 112 -11.77 -22.05 1.51
CA ARG A 112 -10.43 -22.52 1.12
C ARG A 112 -10.06 -21.96 -0.24
N PHE A 113 -8.77 -21.81 -0.51
CA PHE A 113 -8.31 -21.50 -1.89
C PHE A 113 -8.65 -22.63 -2.89
N HIS A 114 -8.81 -23.86 -2.41
CA HIS A 114 -9.26 -25.00 -3.20
C HIS A 114 -10.68 -24.88 -3.73
N ASP A 115 -11.51 -24.04 -3.13
CA ASP A 115 -12.88 -23.83 -3.55
C ASP A 115 -12.99 -22.94 -4.81
N PHE A 116 -11.85 -22.38 -5.24
CA PHE A 116 -11.75 -21.55 -6.44
C PHE A 116 -10.97 -22.25 -7.55
N ALA A 117 -11.29 -21.90 -8.80
CA ALA A 117 -10.55 -22.43 -9.95
C ALA A 117 -9.19 -21.70 -10.10
N ILE A 118 -8.24 -21.97 -9.21
CA ILE A 118 -6.87 -21.43 -9.22
C ILE A 118 -5.94 -22.47 -9.88
N PRO A 119 -5.04 -22.06 -10.79
CA PRO A 119 -4.05 -22.98 -11.41
C PRO A 119 -3.15 -23.66 -10.37
N ALA A 120 -2.80 -24.93 -10.62
CA ALA A 120 -1.96 -25.72 -9.71
C ALA A 120 -0.62 -25.05 -9.38
N SER A 121 0.00 -24.39 -10.34
CA SER A 121 1.27 -23.64 -10.11
C SER A 121 1.13 -22.49 -9.11
N ILE A 122 -0.05 -21.85 -9.02
CA ILE A 122 -0.33 -20.83 -7.99
C ILE A 122 -0.67 -21.52 -6.67
N MET A 123 -1.43 -22.62 -6.70
CA MET A 123 -1.71 -23.42 -5.50
C MET A 123 -0.43 -23.91 -4.83
N HIS A 124 0.59 -24.27 -5.62
CA HIS A 124 1.91 -24.62 -5.09
C HIS A 124 2.55 -23.45 -4.32
N GLY A 125 2.51 -22.22 -4.88
CA GLY A 125 2.99 -21.03 -4.18
C GLY A 125 2.20 -20.71 -2.90
N LEU A 126 0.89 -20.97 -2.88
CA LEU A 126 0.05 -20.83 -1.68
C LEU A 126 0.40 -21.87 -0.62
N ALA A 127 0.72 -23.09 -1.03
CA ALA A 127 1.19 -24.15 -0.13
C ALA A 127 2.51 -23.78 0.54
N ASP A 128 3.49 -23.27 -0.21
CA ASP A 128 4.76 -22.78 0.31
C ASP A 128 4.57 -21.68 1.39
N LEU A 129 3.56 -20.82 1.19
CA LEU A 129 3.19 -19.77 2.14
C LEU A 129 2.31 -20.26 3.29
N SER A 130 1.91 -21.54 3.30
CA SER A 130 0.96 -22.11 4.27
C SER A 130 -0.38 -21.35 4.31
N PHE A 131 -0.86 -20.86 3.18
CA PHE A 131 -2.14 -20.17 3.04
C PHE A 131 -3.27 -21.19 2.87
N ASN A 132 -3.81 -21.67 3.99
CA ASN A 132 -4.82 -22.72 3.99
C ASN A 132 -6.23 -22.20 3.70
N TYR A 133 -6.64 -21.13 4.36
CA TYR A 133 -7.96 -20.55 4.27
C TYR A 133 -7.90 -19.09 3.86
N CYS A 134 -8.92 -18.68 3.12
CA CYS A 134 -9.08 -17.28 2.73
C CYS A 134 -9.41 -16.39 3.93
N THR A 135 -8.83 -15.20 3.93
CA THR A 135 -9.34 -14.11 4.78
C THR A 135 -10.68 -13.60 4.25
N PRO A 136 -11.47 -12.86 5.05
CA PRO A 136 -12.77 -12.34 4.60
C PRO A 136 -12.71 -11.56 3.29
N ILE A 137 -11.71 -10.68 3.11
CA ILE A 137 -11.55 -9.92 1.86
C ILE A 137 -11.20 -10.81 0.66
N GLN A 138 -10.39 -11.85 0.88
CA GLN A 138 -10.02 -12.80 -0.16
C GLN A 138 -11.24 -13.61 -0.61
N ALA A 139 -12.01 -14.16 0.33
CA ALA A 139 -13.22 -14.93 0.05
C ALA A 139 -14.24 -14.12 -0.73
N ALA A 140 -14.44 -12.84 -0.38
CA ALA A 140 -15.43 -11.98 -1.00
C ALA A 140 -15.03 -11.46 -2.40
N VAL A 141 -13.73 -11.31 -2.68
CA VAL A 141 -13.23 -10.68 -3.91
C VAL A 141 -12.85 -11.71 -4.98
N ILE A 142 -12.21 -12.82 -4.59
CA ILE A 142 -11.54 -13.74 -5.53
C ILE A 142 -12.52 -14.31 -6.55
N GLU A 143 -13.67 -14.82 -6.13
CA GLU A 143 -14.63 -15.45 -7.05
C GLU A 143 -15.07 -14.49 -8.17
N HIS A 144 -15.47 -13.28 -7.80
CA HIS A 144 -15.94 -12.27 -8.75
C HIS A 144 -14.81 -11.84 -9.70
N THR A 145 -13.61 -11.64 -9.18
CA THR A 145 -12.47 -11.14 -9.97
C THR A 145 -11.86 -12.21 -10.87
N LEU A 146 -11.89 -13.48 -10.49
CA LEU A 146 -11.48 -14.60 -11.35
C LEU A 146 -12.40 -14.75 -12.57
N ASN A 147 -13.66 -14.32 -12.48
CA ASN A 147 -14.61 -14.24 -13.57
C ASN A 147 -14.45 -12.96 -14.43
N GLY A 148 -13.47 -12.12 -14.14
CA GLY A 148 -13.14 -10.92 -14.92
C GLY A 148 -13.90 -9.67 -14.51
N GLY A 149 -14.65 -9.71 -13.40
CA GLY A 149 -15.33 -8.54 -12.84
C GLY A 149 -14.35 -7.56 -12.16
N ASP A 150 -14.69 -6.28 -12.19
CA ASP A 150 -13.96 -5.26 -11.45
C ASP A 150 -14.33 -5.31 -9.96
N ALA A 151 -13.43 -4.88 -9.09
CA ALA A 151 -13.68 -4.85 -7.66
C ALA A 151 -13.16 -3.56 -7.00
N THR A 152 -13.89 -3.11 -5.99
CA THR A 152 -13.45 -2.08 -5.05
C THR A 152 -13.48 -2.68 -3.65
N GLY A 153 -12.31 -2.85 -3.05
CA GLY A 153 -12.16 -3.47 -1.73
C GLY A 153 -11.77 -2.44 -0.66
N ARG A 154 -12.59 -2.31 0.38
CA ARG A 154 -12.22 -1.62 1.62
C ARG A 154 -11.77 -2.64 2.63
N ALA A 155 -10.50 -2.60 3.00
CA ALA A 155 -9.96 -3.41 4.07
C ALA A 155 -8.64 -2.83 4.58
N GLN A 156 -8.36 -2.98 5.85
CA GLN A 156 -7.13 -2.50 6.49
C GLN A 156 -5.86 -3.19 5.95
N THR A 157 -4.70 -2.62 6.24
CA THR A 157 -3.41 -3.27 5.94
C THR A 157 -3.26 -4.56 6.77
N GLY A 158 -2.75 -5.62 6.15
CA GLY A 158 -2.58 -6.92 6.81
C GLY A 158 -3.78 -7.87 6.72
N THR A 159 -4.89 -7.47 6.11
CA THR A 159 -6.07 -8.34 5.89
C THR A 159 -5.93 -9.32 4.73
N GLY A 160 -4.81 -9.28 3.99
CA GLY A 160 -4.57 -10.18 2.86
C GLY A 160 -5.02 -9.66 1.49
N LYS A 161 -5.27 -8.33 1.33
CA LYS A 161 -5.62 -7.69 0.03
C LYS A 161 -4.63 -8.04 -1.08
N THR A 162 -3.33 -7.96 -0.76
CA THR A 162 -2.24 -8.22 -1.73
C THR A 162 -2.38 -9.61 -2.35
N ALA A 163 -2.57 -10.63 -1.54
CA ALA A 163 -2.76 -11.98 -2.06
C ALA A 163 -4.05 -12.10 -2.89
N ALA A 164 -5.16 -11.43 -2.50
CA ALA A 164 -6.41 -11.47 -3.25
C ALA A 164 -6.24 -10.97 -4.70
N PHE A 165 -5.63 -9.79 -4.89
CA PHE A 165 -5.43 -9.27 -6.25
C PHE A 165 -4.30 -9.99 -6.99
N LEU A 166 -3.24 -10.43 -6.33
CA LEU A 166 -2.16 -11.19 -6.98
C LEU A 166 -2.66 -12.54 -7.52
N ILE A 167 -3.44 -13.29 -6.74
CA ILE A 167 -4.07 -14.54 -7.20
C ILE A 167 -4.93 -14.28 -8.45
N THR A 168 -5.72 -13.20 -8.43
CA THR A 168 -6.53 -12.80 -9.60
C THR A 168 -5.66 -12.50 -10.81
N VAL A 169 -4.62 -11.66 -10.65
CA VAL A 169 -3.71 -11.26 -11.73
C VAL A 169 -3.01 -12.49 -12.30
N LEU A 170 -2.38 -13.29 -11.46
CA LEU A 170 -1.62 -14.48 -11.90
C LEU A 170 -2.52 -15.51 -12.59
N THR A 171 -3.68 -15.81 -12.01
CA THR A 171 -4.65 -16.76 -12.59
C THR A 171 -5.10 -16.30 -13.98
N ARG A 172 -5.44 -15.02 -14.14
CA ARG A 172 -5.88 -14.49 -15.41
C ARG A 172 -4.77 -14.55 -16.47
N LEU A 173 -3.53 -14.18 -16.12
CA LEU A 173 -2.42 -14.22 -17.05
C LEU A 173 -2.11 -15.65 -17.53
N LEU A 174 -2.27 -16.65 -16.66
CA LEU A 174 -2.07 -18.06 -17.00
C LEU A 174 -3.23 -18.63 -17.81
N ARG A 175 -4.47 -18.30 -17.50
CA ARG A 175 -5.65 -18.78 -18.26
C ARG A 175 -5.72 -18.24 -19.67
N PHE A 176 -5.20 -17.05 -19.91
CA PHE A 176 -5.26 -16.38 -21.21
C PHE A 176 -3.84 -16.02 -21.68
N PRO A 177 -2.98 -17.01 -22.01
CA PRO A 177 -1.62 -16.74 -22.45
C PRO A 177 -1.62 -15.99 -23.79
N ARG A 178 -0.75 -15.00 -23.94
CA ARG A 178 -0.58 -14.30 -25.22
C ARG A 178 0.47 -15.01 -26.08
N GLN A 179 0.13 -15.24 -27.34
CA GLN A 179 1.05 -15.80 -28.33
C GLN A 179 2.14 -14.80 -28.78
N THR A 180 1.77 -13.50 -28.85
CA THR A 180 2.71 -12.44 -29.27
C THR A 180 2.97 -11.50 -28.09
N ARG A 181 4.19 -11.51 -27.60
CA ARG A 181 4.64 -10.64 -26.52
C ARG A 181 5.48 -9.50 -27.10
N ARG A 182 5.27 -8.29 -26.60
CA ARG A 182 6.10 -7.14 -26.92
C ARG A 182 6.99 -6.83 -25.73
N THR A 183 8.25 -6.53 -25.99
CA THR A 183 9.17 -6.07 -24.95
C THR A 183 8.66 -4.81 -24.27
N ALA A 184 8.92 -4.67 -22.99
CA ALA A 184 8.50 -3.54 -22.16
C ALA A 184 6.98 -3.21 -22.24
N SER A 185 6.14 -4.21 -22.49
CA SER A 185 4.66 -4.06 -22.59
C SER A 185 3.97 -5.01 -21.62
N PRO A 186 3.82 -4.64 -20.34
CA PRO A 186 3.22 -5.50 -19.34
C PRO A 186 1.75 -5.77 -19.64
N ARG A 187 1.28 -6.95 -19.24
CA ARG A 187 -0.12 -7.36 -19.28
C ARG A 187 -0.87 -6.97 -18.01
N ALA A 188 -0.16 -6.90 -16.88
CA ALA A 188 -0.70 -6.42 -15.62
C ALA A 188 0.12 -5.25 -15.10
N LEU A 189 -0.57 -4.23 -14.61
CA LEU A 189 0.01 -3.07 -13.95
C LEU A 189 -0.58 -2.94 -12.55
N ILE A 190 0.29 -2.86 -11.55
CA ILE A 190 -0.09 -2.62 -10.16
C ILE A 190 0.59 -1.32 -9.74
N ILE A 191 -0.18 -0.36 -9.24
CA ILE A 191 0.38 0.89 -8.70
C ILE A 191 0.16 0.97 -7.19
N ALA A 192 1.17 1.49 -6.50
CA ALA A 192 1.16 1.71 -5.07
C ALA A 192 1.85 3.03 -4.71
N PRO A 193 1.45 3.74 -3.64
CA PRO A 193 1.93 5.08 -3.33
C PRO A 193 3.39 5.12 -2.89
N THR A 194 3.89 4.06 -2.26
CA THR A 194 5.22 4.03 -1.67
C THR A 194 6.12 2.98 -2.32
N ARG A 195 7.41 3.24 -2.25
CA ARG A 195 8.44 2.35 -2.82
C ARG A 195 8.52 1.02 -2.06
N GLU A 196 8.36 1.12 -0.76
CA GLU A 196 8.36 0.00 0.16
C GLU A 196 7.22 -0.97 -0.18
N LEU A 197 6.01 -0.44 -0.39
CA LEU A 197 4.85 -1.24 -0.79
C LEU A 197 5.02 -1.84 -2.20
N VAL A 198 5.59 -1.09 -3.15
CA VAL A 198 5.92 -1.63 -4.48
C VAL A 198 6.88 -2.82 -4.39
N LEU A 199 7.90 -2.73 -3.54
CA LEU A 199 8.86 -3.83 -3.34
C LEU A 199 8.18 -5.02 -2.67
N GLN A 200 7.38 -4.79 -1.64
CA GLN A 200 6.63 -5.84 -0.97
C GLN A 200 5.69 -6.57 -1.93
N ILE A 201 4.86 -5.83 -2.69
CA ILE A 201 3.96 -6.43 -3.67
C ILE A 201 4.75 -7.23 -4.73
N ALA A 202 5.92 -6.74 -5.15
CA ALA A 202 6.75 -7.45 -6.11
C ALA A 202 7.36 -8.74 -5.53
N ASP A 203 7.79 -8.73 -4.27
CA ASP A 203 8.31 -9.91 -3.56
C ASP A 203 7.19 -10.94 -3.32
N ASP A 204 6.00 -10.50 -2.89
CA ASP A 204 4.81 -11.33 -2.75
C ASP A 204 4.42 -11.96 -4.09
N CYS A 205 4.46 -11.15 -5.17
CA CYS A 205 4.19 -11.62 -6.53
C CYS A 205 5.22 -12.65 -7.01
N ASP A 206 6.51 -12.41 -6.81
CA ASP A 206 7.59 -13.34 -7.16
C ASP A 206 7.45 -14.65 -6.38
N THR A 207 7.02 -14.61 -5.12
CA THR A 207 6.79 -15.80 -4.28
C THR A 207 5.60 -16.61 -4.79
N LEU A 208 4.44 -15.97 -5.01
CA LEU A 208 3.23 -16.63 -5.50
C LEU A 208 3.39 -17.14 -6.95
N SER A 209 4.19 -16.44 -7.77
CA SER A 209 4.41 -16.81 -9.17
C SER A 209 5.62 -17.71 -9.41
N ARG A 210 6.27 -18.22 -8.36
CA ARG A 210 7.51 -18.98 -8.44
C ARG A 210 7.46 -20.11 -9.48
N TYR A 211 6.33 -20.80 -9.56
CA TYR A 211 6.12 -21.98 -10.41
C TYR A 211 5.32 -21.66 -11.70
N THR A 212 5.14 -20.38 -12.03
CA THR A 212 4.27 -19.98 -13.16
C THR A 212 5.04 -19.56 -14.42
N GLY A 213 6.34 -19.28 -14.30
CA GLY A 213 7.15 -18.69 -15.37
C GLY A 213 6.84 -17.22 -15.68
N LEU A 214 5.87 -16.59 -15.00
CA LEU A 214 5.54 -15.17 -15.16
C LEU A 214 6.66 -14.29 -14.58
N THR A 215 6.89 -13.14 -15.21
CA THR A 215 7.95 -12.20 -14.85
C THR A 215 7.41 -10.92 -14.24
N THR A 216 7.94 -10.53 -13.08
CA THR A 216 7.57 -9.30 -12.37
C THR A 216 8.71 -8.30 -12.35
N VAL A 217 8.43 -7.02 -12.58
CA VAL A 217 9.41 -5.94 -12.46
C VAL A 217 8.86 -4.82 -11.58
N ALA A 218 9.64 -4.46 -10.55
CA ALA A 218 9.37 -3.32 -9.69
C ALA A 218 9.97 -2.03 -10.28
N VAL A 219 9.17 -0.94 -10.32
CA VAL A 219 9.51 0.37 -10.90
C VAL A 219 9.18 1.48 -9.90
N TYR A 220 10.21 2.09 -9.29
CA TYR A 220 10.01 3.08 -8.22
C TYR A 220 11.12 4.13 -8.19
N GLY A 221 10.81 5.31 -7.65
CA GLY A 221 11.74 6.44 -7.58
C GLY A 221 12.88 6.25 -6.56
N GLY A 222 13.93 7.11 -6.62
CA GLY A 222 15.00 7.16 -5.61
C GLY A 222 16.05 6.06 -5.69
N MET A 223 15.99 5.22 -6.71
CA MET A 223 17.02 4.22 -7.04
C MET A 223 17.56 4.48 -8.44
N ASP A 224 18.68 3.83 -8.76
CA ASP A 224 19.36 3.95 -10.04
C ASP A 224 18.37 3.74 -11.20
N TYR A 225 18.23 4.78 -12.00
CA TYR A 225 17.33 4.81 -13.15
C TYR A 225 17.74 3.75 -14.19
N GLN A 226 19.04 3.67 -14.50
CA GLN A 226 19.56 2.81 -15.56
C GLN A 226 19.42 1.32 -15.20
N LYS A 227 19.61 0.97 -13.93
CA LYS A 227 19.43 -0.41 -13.48
C LYS A 227 17.98 -0.87 -13.58
N GLN A 228 17.02 0.00 -13.32
CA GLN A 228 15.60 -0.34 -13.48
C GLN A 228 15.21 -0.39 -14.96
N LEU A 229 15.74 0.54 -15.78
CA LEU A 229 15.52 0.58 -17.22
C LEU A 229 16.02 -0.72 -17.88
N ALA A 230 17.21 -1.20 -17.52
CA ALA A 230 17.80 -2.44 -18.04
C ALA A 230 16.98 -3.71 -17.71
N ARG A 231 16.07 -3.63 -16.71
CA ARG A 231 15.15 -4.73 -16.39
C ARG A 231 13.92 -4.77 -17.30
N LEU A 232 13.60 -3.65 -17.94
CA LEU A 232 12.41 -3.49 -18.80
C LEU A 232 12.76 -3.56 -20.27
N VAL A 233 13.78 -2.80 -20.71
CA VAL A 233 14.14 -2.67 -22.12
C VAL A 233 14.64 -4.00 -22.69
N GLY A 234 14.09 -4.38 -23.85
CA GLY A 234 14.45 -5.60 -24.54
C GLY A 234 13.95 -6.90 -23.89
N LYS A 235 13.16 -6.82 -22.81
CA LYS A 235 12.64 -8.00 -22.11
C LYS A 235 11.12 -8.08 -22.19
N GLU A 236 10.61 -9.28 -22.23
CA GLU A 236 9.21 -9.56 -22.02
C GLU A 236 8.92 -9.53 -20.53
N VAL A 237 8.01 -8.64 -20.12
CA VAL A 237 7.60 -8.46 -18.73
C VAL A 237 6.10 -8.65 -18.66
N ASP A 238 5.64 -9.52 -17.77
CA ASP A 238 4.21 -9.81 -17.60
C ASP A 238 3.56 -8.81 -16.66
N ILE A 239 4.22 -8.53 -15.54
CA ILE A 239 3.68 -7.74 -14.43
C ILE A 239 4.65 -6.61 -14.11
N VAL A 240 4.12 -5.40 -14.02
CA VAL A 240 4.86 -4.24 -13.51
C VAL A 240 4.18 -3.76 -12.23
N VAL A 241 4.95 -3.64 -11.16
CA VAL A 241 4.53 -3.01 -9.90
C VAL A 241 5.25 -1.67 -9.79
N ALA A 242 4.53 -0.56 -9.64
CA ALA A 242 5.14 0.75 -9.80
C ALA A 242 4.63 1.82 -8.82
N THR A 243 5.53 2.80 -8.50
CA THR A 243 5.07 4.11 -8.00
C THR A 243 4.69 5.00 -9.18
N PRO A 244 3.62 5.85 -9.06
CA PRO A 244 3.11 6.63 -10.18
C PRO A 244 4.16 7.48 -10.88
N GLY A 245 4.94 8.28 -10.15
CA GLY A 245 5.92 9.21 -10.74
C GLY A 245 6.99 8.52 -11.60
N ARG A 246 7.63 7.43 -11.10
CA ARG A 246 8.67 6.72 -11.86
C ARG A 246 8.11 5.99 -13.08
N LEU A 247 6.88 5.49 -12.99
CA LEU A 247 6.20 4.88 -14.12
C LEU A 247 5.97 5.90 -15.25
N LEU A 248 5.52 7.11 -14.90
CA LEU A 248 5.36 8.21 -15.86
C LEU A 248 6.69 8.64 -16.46
N ASP A 249 7.78 8.67 -15.70
CA ASP A 249 9.12 8.97 -16.23
C ASP A 249 9.53 7.97 -17.32
N PHE A 250 9.33 6.67 -17.08
CA PHE A 250 9.62 5.64 -18.07
C PHE A 250 8.70 5.71 -19.28
N GLN A 251 7.44 6.04 -19.08
CA GLN A 251 6.47 6.23 -20.16
C GLN A 251 6.82 7.44 -21.05
N ARG A 252 7.17 8.58 -20.45
CA ARG A 252 7.60 9.79 -21.20
C ARG A 252 8.84 9.52 -22.06
N GLN A 253 9.72 8.65 -21.62
CA GLN A 253 10.92 8.23 -22.34
C GLN A 253 10.67 7.02 -23.27
N GLN A 254 9.40 6.62 -23.45
CA GLN A 254 9.01 5.48 -24.28
C GLN A 254 9.69 4.15 -23.90
N ALA A 255 10.14 4.03 -22.65
CA ALA A 255 10.79 2.85 -22.11
C ALA A 255 9.79 1.77 -21.67
N ILE A 256 8.51 2.11 -21.54
CA ILE A 256 7.40 1.20 -21.22
C ILE A 256 6.15 1.57 -22.01
N HIS A 257 5.40 0.56 -22.45
CA HIS A 257 4.18 0.71 -23.24
C HIS A 257 2.98 0.11 -22.51
N LEU A 258 2.05 0.95 -22.05
CA LEU A 258 0.93 0.53 -21.21
C LEU A 258 -0.33 0.12 -22.01
N GLY A 259 -0.32 0.28 -23.32
CA GLY A 259 -1.49 0.00 -24.18
C GLY A 259 -1.90 -1.48 -24.27
N GLN A 260 -1.14 -2.41 -23.66
CA GLN A 260 -1.45 -3.83 -23.61
C GLN A 260 -1.89 -4.34 -22.23
N VAL A 261 -2.06 -3.46 -21.27
CA VAL A 261 -2.47 -3.82 -19.91
C VAL A 261 -3.91 -4.35 -19.92
N GLU A 262 -4.06 -5.58 -19.45
CA GLU A 262 -5.34 -6.30 -19.34
C GLU A 262 -5.94 -6.16 -17.94
N ILE A 263 -5.07 -6.05 -16.92
CA ILE A 263 -5.46 -5.90 -15.53
C ILE A 263 -4.71 -4.71 -14.93
N PHE A 264 -5.46 -3.81 -14.30
CA PHE A 264 -4.93 -2.67 -13.59
C PHE A 264 -5.34 -2.74 -12.13
N VAL A 265 -4.38 -2.67 -11.23
CA VAL A 265 -4.60 -2.69 -9.78
C VAL A 265 -4.10 -1.39 -9.18
N ILE A 266 -4.92 -0.81 -8.30
CA ILE A 266 -4.60 0.38 -7.50
C ILE A 266 -4.66 -0.05 -6.04
N ASP A 267 -3.53 -0.04 -5.35
CA ASP A 267 -3.48 -0.35 -3.92
C ASP A 267 -3.20 0.91 -3.10
N GLU A 268 -3.81 1.02 -1.92
CA GLU A 268 -3.82 2.20 -1.05
C GLU A 268 -4.27 3.49 -1.79
N ALA A 269 -5.46 3.44 -2.41
CA ALA A 269 -5.99 4.55 -3.22
C ALA A 269 -6.23 5.83 -2.41
N ASP A 270 -6.72 5.73 -1.17
CA ASP A 270 -6.84 6.83 -0.20
C ASP A 270 -5.50 7.54 -0.02
N ARG A 271 -4.46 6.77 0.17
CA ARG A 271 -3.14 7.30 0.38
C ARG A 271 -2.52 7.96 -0.86
N MET A 272 -2.84 7.45 -2.05
CA MET A 272 -2.47 8.15 -3.29
C MET A 272 -3.15 9.51 -3.39
N LEU A 273 -4.37 9.63 -2.84
CA LEU A 273 -5.10 10.90 -2.74
C LEU A 273 -4.37 11.85 -1.79
N ASP A 274 -4.06 11.41 -0.56
CA ASP A 274 -3.38 12.21 0.48
C ASP A 274 -2.00 12.69 0.03
N MET A 275 -1.27 11.87 -0.69
CA MET A 275 0.06 12.21 -1.22
C MET A 275 0.02 13.06 -2.50
N GLY A 276 -1.17 13.39 -3.02
CA GLY A 276 -1.35 14.21 -4.21
C GLY A 276 -0.99 13.50 -5.52
N PHE A 277 -0.97 12.16 -5.57
CA PHE A 277 -0.64 11.40 -6.78
C PHE A 277 -1.80 11.24 -7.77
N ILE A 278 -3.01 11.70 -7.43
CA ILE A 278 -4.18 11.52 -8.31
C ILE A 278 -3.98 12.10 -9.72
N PRO A 279 -3.33 13.27 -9.92
CA PRO A 279 -3.02 13.74 -11.28
C PRO A 279 -2.13 12.77 -12.05
N ASP A 280 -1.13 12.18 -11.41
CA ASP A 280 -0.23 11.19 -12.01
C ASP A 280 -0.97 9.90 -12.36
N VAL A 281 -1.82 9.40 -11.45
CA VAL A 281 -2.66 8.22 -11.68
C VAL A 281 -3.60 8.44 -12.86
N ARG A 282 -4.21 9.62 -12.99
CA ARG A 282 -5.04 9.95 -14.16
C ARG A 282 -4.25 9.90 -15.47
N HIS A 283 -3.01 10.42 -15.50
CA HIS A 283 -2.16 10.33 -16.69
C HIS A 283 -1.82 8.89 -17.05
N ILE A 284 -1.56 8.04 -16.05
CA ILE A 284 -1.35 6.60 -16.26
C ILE A 284 -2.61 5.98 -16.88
N ILE A 285 -3.78 6.22 -16.31
CA ILE A 285 -5.06 5.65 -16.77
C ILE A 285 -5.38 6.04 -18.21
N TYR A 286 -5.08 7.27 -18.63
CA TYR A 286 -5.25 7.71 -20.03
C TYR A 286 -4.39 6.93 -21.01
N SER A 287 -3.32 6.31 -20.57
CA SER A 287 -2.40 5.51 -21.38
C SER A 287 -2.73 4.03 -21.40
N LEU A 288 -3.67 3.61 -20.55
CA LEU A 288 -4.17 2.24 -20.49
C LEU A 288 -5.29 2.01 -21.53
N PRO A 289 -5.58 0.76 -21.89
CA PRO A 289 -6.80 0.44 -22.60
C PRO A 289 -8.04 0.96 -21.85
N PRO A 290 -9.14 1.29 -22.57
CA PRO A 290 -10.38 1.75 -21.93
C PRO A 290 -10.90 0.72 -20.93
N LYS A 291 -11.62 1.16 -19.89
CA LYS A 291 -12.11 0.31 -18.79
C LYS A 291 -13.03 -0.84 -19.28
N THR A 292 -13.56 -0.76 -20.49
CA THR A 292 -14.33 -1.84 -21.13
C THR A 292 -13.45 -2.97 -21.69
N LYS A 293 -12.13 -2.74 -21.82
CA LYS A 293 -11.16 -3.71 -22.37
C LYS A 293 -10.11 -4.15 -21.35
N ARG A 294 -10.20 -3.64 -20.12
CA ARG A 294 -9.34 -4.05 -19.01
C ARG A 294 -10.18 -4.37 -17.79
N GLN A 295 -9.65 -5.18 -16.92
CA GLN A 295 -10.15 -5.35 -15.56
C GLN A 295 -9.46 -4.35 -14.63
N THR A 296 -10.21 -3.72 -13.72
CA THR A 296 -9.65 -2.76 -12.76
C THR A 296 -10.03 -3.17 -11.34
N LEU A 297 -9.02 -3.29 -10.48
CA LEU A 297 -9.17 -3.59 -9.06
C LEU A 297 -8.66 -2.40 -8.25
N LEU A 298 -9.48 -1.88 -7.34
CA LEU A 298 -9.12 -0.75 -6.49
C LEU A 298 -9.22 -1.19 -5.04
N PHE A 299 -8.14 -1.02 -4.30
CA PHE A 299 -8.10 -1.31 -2.86
C PHE A 299 -7.72 -0.07 -2.06
N SER A 300 -8.38 0.10 -0.92
CA SER A 300 -8.21 1.24 -0.03
C SER A 300 -8.43 0.80 1.42
N ALA A 301 -7.87 1.51 2.39
CA ALA A 301 -8.23 1.31 3.79
C ALA A 301 -9.55 2.05 4.11
N THR A 302 -9.82 3.15 3.40
CA THR A 302 -11.05 3.94 3.55
C THR A 302 -11.76 4.12 2.22
N LEU A 303 -13.10 4.24 2.25
CA LEU A 303 -13.92 4.61 1.09
C LEU A 303 -14.53 5.99 1.33
N THR A 304 -13.67 7.03 1.39
CA THR A 304 -14.15 8.40 1.42
C THR A 304 -14.97 8.72 0.16
N PRO A 305 -15.80 9.78 0.17
CA PRO A 305 -16.54 10.20 -1.03
C PRO A 305 -15.62 10.41 -2.24
N GLU A 306 -14.41 10.92 -2.02
CA GLU A 306 -13.40 11.14 -3.06
C GLU A 306 -12.91 9.82 -3.65
N VAL A 307 -12.54 8.84 -2.80
CA VAL A 307 -12.10 7.51 -3.23
C VAL A 307 -13.23 6.78 -3.96
N THR A 308 -14.46 6.85 -3.46
CA THR A 308 -15.65 6.26 -4.10
C THR A 308 -15.90 6.87 -5.48
N ASN A 309 -15.75 8.19 -5.60
CA ASN A 309 -15.87 8.88 -6.89
C ASN A 309 -14.76 8.44 -7.88
N LEU A 310 -13.51 8.29 -7.42
CA LEU A 310 -12.41 7.79 -8.25
C LEU A 310 -12.69 6.34 -8.69
N SER A 311 -13.16 5.49 -7.79
CA SER A 311 -13.54 4.11 -8.10
C SER A 311 -14.58 4.07 -9.22
N SER A 312 -15.69 4.80 -9.12
CA SER A 312 -16.74 4.84 -10.13
C SER A 312 -16.26 5.31 -11.52
N GLN A 313 -15.27 6.22 -11.55
CA GLN A 313 -14.68 6.70 -12.80
C GLN A 313 -13.77 5.65 -13.46
N TRP A 314 -13.03 4.88 -12.68
CA TRP A 314 -11.94 4.03 -13.16
C TRP A 314 -12.31 2.57 -13.35
N THR A 315 -13.35 2.11 -12.65
CA THR A 315 -13.88 0.74 -12.73
C THR A 315 -15.16 0.67 -13.57
N ARG A 316 -15.58 -0.56 -13.87
CA ARG A 316 -16.82 -0.87 -14.57
C ARG A 316 -17.67 -1.82 -13.72
N GLU A 317 -18.78 -1.31 -13.18
CA GLU A 317 -19.72 -2.09 -12.36
C GLU A 317 -19.00 -2.97 -11.32
N PRO A 318 -18.14 -2.36 -10.45
CA PRO A 318 -17.34 -3.15 -9.55
C PRO A 318 -18.19 -3.81 -8.47
N VAL A 319 -17.79 -5.00 -8.02
CA VAL A 319 -18.25 -5.45 -6.71
C VAL A 319 -17.59 -4.58 -5.66
N ILE A 320 -18.39 -4.01 -4.77
CA ILE A 320 -17.88 -3.25 -3.62
C ILE A 320 -17.88 -4.20 -2.42
N VAL A 321 -16.69 -4.46 -1.90
CA VAL A 321 -16.49 -5.31 -0.73
C VAL A 321 -15.94 -4.44 0.39
N GLU A 322 -16.73 -4.25 1.41
CA GLU A 322 -16.34 -3.57 2.63
C GLU A 322 -16.19 -4.62 3.74
N ILE A 323 -14.95 -4.83 4.15
CA ILE A 323 -14.69 -5.58 5.36
C ILE A 323 -14.60 -4.54 6.46
N GLU A 324 -15.66 -4.45 7.25
CA GLU A 324 -15.59 -3.70 8.49
C GLU A 324 -14.41 -4.25 9.29
N PRO A 325 -13.60 -3.39 9.90
CA PRO A 325 -12.65 -3.90 10.87
C PRO A 325 -13.52 -4.68 11.88
N GLU A 326 -13.48 -6.01 11.80
CA GLU A 326 -13.82 -6.76 12.99
C GLU A 326 -13.07 -6.04 14.11
N GLN A 327 -13.61 -5.95 15.29
CA GLN A 327 -12.95 -5.37 16.48
C GLN A 327 -11.57 -6.01 16.78
N VAL A 328 -11.04 -6.70 15.79
CA VAL A 328 -9.81 -7.50 15.74
C VAL A 328 -8.55 -6.72 16.10
N THR A 329 -8.53 -5.41 15.88
CA THR A 329 -7.40 -4.63 16.37
C THR A 329 -7.47 -4.40 17.88
N VAL A 330 -8.64 -4.51 18.48
CA VAL A 330 -8.84 -4.23 19.91
C VAL A 330 -8.61 -5.47 20.78
N GLU A 331 -8.93 -6.67 20.27
CA GLU A 331 -8.73 -7.91 21.07
C GLU A 331 -7.25 -8.37 21.12
N THR A 332 -6.42 -7.97 20.14
CA THR A 332 -5.02 -8.41 20.09
C THR A 332 -4.02 -7.33 20.47
N VAL A 333 -4.43 -6.05 20.55
CA VAL A 333 -3.55 -4.92 20.92
C VAL A 333 -4.03 -4.30 22.23
N GLU A 334 -3.21 -4.39 23.27
CA GLU A 334 -3.42 -3.65 24.50
C GLU A 334 -3.12 -2.17 24.26
N GLU A 335 -4.13 -1.29 24.39
CA GLU A 335 -4.01 0.15 24.16
C GLU A 335 -3.93 0.90 25.48
N LEU A 336 -2.85 1.64 25.68
CA LEU A 336 -2.59 2.40 26.88
C LEU A 336 -2.21 3.85 26.54
N VAL A 337 -2.87 4.82 27.18
CA VAL A 337 -2.57 6.24 27.04
C VAL A 337 -2.02 6.79 28.37
N TYR A 338 -0.81 7.33 28.34
CA TYR A 338 -0.26 8.07 29.47
C TYR A 338 -0.51 9.56 29.31
N LEU A 339 -1.15 10.17 30.31
CA LEU A 339 -1.33 11.63 30.41
C LEU A 339 -0.08 12.23 31.05
N VAL A 340 0.70 12.99 30.28
CA VAL A 340 2.00 13.54 30.68
C VAL A 340 2.21 14.93 30.09
N THR A 341 3.08 15.73 30.69
CA THR A 341 3.50 16.98 30.05
C THR A 341 4.51 16.72 28.92
N ALA A 342 4.61 17.65 27.98
CA ALA A 342 5.56 17.56 26.87
C ALA A 342 7.01 17.33 27.36
N GLU A 343 7.38 17.91 28.50
CA GLU A 343 8.71 17.76 29.11
C GLU A 343 8.95 16.36 29.69
N GLN A 344 7.89 15.69 30.15
CA GLN A 344 7.95 14.36 30.77
C GLN A 344 8.01 13.22 29.75
N LYS A 345 7.54 13.44 28.51
CA LYS A 345 7.45 12.39 27.47
C LYS A 345 8.76 11.62 27.29
N PHE A 346 9.91 12.33 27.24
CA PHE A 346 11.19 11.66 27.01
C PHE A 346 11.62 10.75 28.18
N ALA A 347 11.46 11.23 29.42
CA ALA A 347 11.82 10.45 30.59
C ALA A 347 10.96 9.17 30.68
N LEU A 348 9.66 9.30 30.43
CA LEU A 348 8.74 8.17 30.39
C LEU A 348 9.13 7.17 29.31
N LEU A 349 9.38 7.63 28.08
CA LEU A 349 9.80 6.78 26.95
C LEU A 349 11.08 6.01 27.29
N TYR A 350 12.10 6.69 27.77
CA TYR A 350 13.37 6.07 28.15
C TYR A 350 13.18 4.96 29.19
N ASN A 351 12.39 5.25 30.23
CA ASN A 351 12.13 4.29 31.31
C ASN A 351 11.31 3.09 30.83
N ILE A 352 10.29 3.28 29.98
CA ILE A 352 9.51 2.20 29.38
C ILE A 352 10.46 1.26 28.62
N ILE A 353 11.25 1.78 27.69
CA ILE A 353 12.15 0.96 26.87
C ILE A 353 13.19 0.24 27.72
N SER A 354 13.78 0.94 28.71
CA SER A 354 14.91 0.42 29.48
C SER A 354 14.46 -0.56 30.56
N ARG A 355 13.43 -0.22 31.37
CA ARG A 355 12.98 -1.05 32.50
C ARG A 355 12.23 -2.30 32.04
N GLN A 356 11.42 -2.20 30.99
CA GLN A 356 10.71 -3.35 30.43
C GLN A 356 11.57 -4.16 29.44
N ASN A 357 12.81 -3.73 29.23
CA ASN A 357 13.75 -4.34 28.28
C ASN A 357 13.14 -4.61 26.91
N LEU A 358 12.41 -3.61 26.37
CA LEU A 358 11.68 -3.76 25.13
C LEU A 358 12.64 -3.88 23.93
N ASP A 359 12.40 -4.85 23.10
CA ASP A 359 13.06 -5.04 21.83
C ASP A 359 12.03 -4.92 20.68
N ARG A 360 12.46 -4.47 19.51
CA ARG A 360 11.63 -4.30 18.30
C ARG A 360 10.43 -3.36 18.52
N VAL A 361 10.75 -2.13 18.95
CA VAL A 361 9.78 -1.06 19.20
C VAL A 361 9.76 -0.08 18.04
N ILE A 362 8.57 0.33 17.58
CA ILE A 362 8.43 1.47 16.67
C ILE A 362 7.91 2.67 17.48
N ILE A 363 8.57 3.81 17.32
CA ILE A 363 8.22 5.06 18.02
C ILE A 363 7.80 6.08 16.97
N PHE A 364 6.55 6.52 17.01
CA PHE A 364 6.00 7.50 16.09
C PHE A 364 6.00 8.91 16.68
N GLY A 365 6.40 9.87 15.86
CA GLY A 365 6.23 11.30 16.12
C GLY A 365 5.72 12.01 14.88
N ASN A 366 4.97 13.12 15.07
CA ASN A 366 4.33 13.83 13.97
C ASN A 366 5.33 14.64 13.12
N ARG A 367 6.41 15.16 13.73
CA ARG A 367 7.32 16.11 13.11
C ARG A 367 8.70 15.53 12.88
N ARG A 368 9.32 15.84 11.74
CA ARG A 368 10.66 15.36 11.36
C ARG A 368 11.76 15.87 12.30
N ASP A 369 11.66 17.12 12.75
CA ASP A 369 12.61 17.72 13.67
C ASP A 369 12.50 17.10 15.07
N GLU A 370 11.31 16.75 15.50
CA GLU A 370 11.04 16.07 16.76
C GLU A 370 11.59 14.63 16.73
N THR A 371 11.24 13.85 15.73
CA THR A 371 11.71 12.46 15.60
C THR A 371 13.23 12.36 15.50
N ARG A 372 13.87 13.30 14.78
CA ARG A 372 15.34 13.35 14.73
C ARG A 372 15.96 13.62 16.10
N LYS A 373 15.46 14.64 16.82
CA LYS A 373 15.92 14.93 18.19
C LYS A 373 15.71 13.74 19.12
N LEU A 374 14.55 13.09 18.99
CA LEU A 374 14.21 11.92 19.80
C LEU A 374 15.19 10.77 19.57
N ALA A 375 15.53 10.47 18.32
CA ALA A 375 16.51 9.45 17.97
C ALA A 375 17.92 9.81 18.53
N ASP A 376 18.33 11.07 18.37
CA ASP A 376 19.62 11.56 18.91
C ASP A 376 19.66 11.43 20.44
N MET A 377 18.58 11.81 21.14
CA MET A 377 18.48 11.72 22.60
C MET A 377 18.52 10.27 23.10
N LEU A 378 17.80 9.37 22.44
CA LEU A 378 17.81 7.93 22.76
C LEU A 378 19.22 7.34 22.57
N GLY A 379 19.89 7.70 21.47
CA GLY A 379 21.28 7.30 21.21
C GLY A 379 22.26 7.78 22.28
N LEU A 380 22.15 9.05 22.73
CA LEU A 380 22.96 9.61 23.83
C LEU A 380 22.71 8.88 25.15
N CYS A 381 21.51 8.34 25.37
CA CYS A 381 21.16 7.54 26.54
C CYS A 381 21.50 6.04 26.39
N GLY A 382 22.21 5.64 25.33
CA GLY A 382 22.65 4.26 25.12
C GLY A 382 21.59 3.32 24.54
N ILE A 383 20.42 3.81 24.13
CA ILE A 383 19.42 3.01 23.42
C ILE A 383 19.80 2.96 21.94
N LYS A 384 20.11 1.76 21.45
CA LYS A 384 20.38 1.55 20.03
C LYS A 384 19.09 1.78 19.23
N CYS A 385 19.05 2.85 18.45
CA CYS A 385 17.92 3.23 17.61
C CYS A 385 18.40 3.77 16.26
N ASP A 386 17.52 3.79 15.27
CA ASP A 386 17.73 4.50 13.99
C ASP A 386 16.46 5.27 13.60
N LEU A 387 16.63 6.24 12.70
CA LEU A 387 15.58 7.16 12.26
C LEU A 387 15.08 6.82 10.87
N LEU A 388 13.76 6.77 10.72
CA LEU A 388 13.07 6.65 9.44
C LEU A 388 12.21 7.88 9.20
N SER A 389 12.70 8.81 8.39
CA SER A 389 11.97 10.03 8.02
C SER A 389 12.07 10.30 6.52
N GLY A 390 11.23 11.20 6.00
CA GLY A 390 11.22 11.55 4.57
C GLY A 390 12.53 12.16 4.05
N ASP A 391 13.40 12.66 4.93
CA ASP A 391 14.69 13.25 4.57
C ASP A 391 15.81 12.21 4.44
N VAL A 392 15.55 10.95 4.84
CA VAL A 392 16.54 9.86 4.77
C VAL A 392 16.62 9.36 3.34
N ASP A 393 17.84 9.30 2.79
CA ASP A 393 18.10 8.72 1.46
C ASP A 393 17.53 7.30 1.36
N GLN A 394 16.99 6.95 0.18
CA GLN A 394 16.27 5.69 -0.01
C GLN A 394 17.13 4.46 0.27
N LYS A 395 18.41 4.49 -0.13
CA LYS A 395 19.32 3.39 0.15
C LYS A 395 19.50 3.19 1.67
N LYS A 396 19.63 4.31 2.41
CA LYS A 396 19.74 4.27 3.87
C LYS A 396 18.44 3.81 4.51
N ARG A 397 17.27 4.22 3.98
CA ARG A 397 15.95 3.74 4.46
C ARG A 397 15.86 2.21 4.39
N MET A 398 16.19 1.63 3.23
CA MET A 398 16.17 0.17 3.05
C MET A 398 17.14 -0.51 4.03
N GLN A 399 18.37 0.00 4.16
CA GLN A 399 19.36 -0.54 5.11
C GLN A 399 18.88 -0.46 6.56
N THR A 400 18.22 0.65 6.95
CA THR A 400 17.63 0.82 8.29
C THR A 400 16.54 -0.22 8.53
N LEU A 401 15.62 -0.41 7.56
CA LEU A 401 14.55 -1.40 7.66
C LEU A 401 15.10 -2.83 7.76
N ASP A 402 16.04 -3.20 6.90
CA ASP A 402 16.67 -4.52 6.92
C ASP A 402 17.42 -4.75 8.25
N SER A 403 18.09 -3.72 8.75
CA SER A 403 18.78 -3.78 10.03
C SER A 403 17.82 -3.92 11.20
N PHE A 404 16.66 -3.26 11.15
CA PHE A 404 15.61 -3.41 12.17
C PHE A 404 14.97 -4.80 12.12
N LYS A 405 14.63 -5.29 10.93
CA LYS A 405 14.15 -6.68 10.72
C LYS A 405 15.15 -7.71 11.25
N ALA A 406 16.43 -7.47 11.06
CA ALA A 406 17.52 -8.34 11.57
C ALA A 406 17.80 -8.15 13.08
N GLY A 407 17.06 -7.30 13.81
CA GLY A 407 17.26 -7.07 15.23
C GLY A 407 18.58 -6.37 15.63
N LYS A 408 19.23 -5.64 14.69
CA LYS A 408 20.50 -4.97 14.96
C LYS A 408 20.38 -3.78 15.93
N PHE A 409 19.18 -3.24 16.09
CA PHE A 409 18.84 -2.20 17.03
C PHE A 409 17.41 -2.35 17.56
N ARG A 410 17.13 -1.76 18.72
CA ARG A 410 15.90 -2.01 19.50
C ARG A 410 14.73 -1.13 19.10
N ALA A 411 14.98 0.12 18.74
CA ALA A 411 13.93 1.09 18.51
C ALA A 411 14.08 1.75 17.14
N LEU A 412 12.98 1.77 16.38
CA LEU A 412 12.87 2.50 15.11
C LEU A 412 12.04 3.76 15.36
N VAL A 413 12.65 4.93 15.21
CA VAL A 413 11.93 6.21 15.33
C VAL A 413 11.44 6.62 13.94
N ALA A 414 10.15 6.91 13.80
CA ALA A 414 9.54 7.17 12.49
C ALA A 414 8.53 8.33 12.51
N THR A 415 8.36 8.99 11.37
CA THR A 415 7.19 9.82 11.09
C THR A 415 6.14 9.01 10.32
N ASP A 416 4.86 9.42 10.33
CA ASP A 416 3.78 8.72 9.62
C ASP A 416 4.11 8.47 8.15
N VAL A 417 4.51 9.52 7.42
CA VAL A 417 4.87 9.43 6.00
C VAL A 417 5.97 8.39 5.76
N ALA A 418 6.90 8.24 6.70
CA ALA A 418 7.99 7.31 6.58
C ALA A 418 7.67 5.92 7.14
N GLY A 419 6.80 5.83 8.13
CA GLY A 419 6.38 4.58 8.78
C GLY A 419 5.25 3.85 8.07
N ARG A 420 4.50 4.52 7.21
CA ARG A 420 3.43 3.93 6.41
C ARG A 420 3.99 3.08 5.26
N GLY A 421 3.29 2.04 4.86
CA GLY A 421 3.72 1.11 3.79
C GLY A 421 4.92 0.23 4.16
N ILE A 422 5.35 0.26 5.43
CA ILE A 422 6.41 -0.62 5.91
C ILE A 422 5.78 -1.88 6.47
N HIS A 423 6.09 -3.01 5.86
CA HIS A 423 5.76 -4.30 6.42
C HIS A 423 6.89 -4.73 7.36
N ILE A 424 6.70 -4.51 8.65
CA ILE A 424 7.58 -5.02 9.70
C ILE A 424 6.73 -5.98 10.52
N GLU A 425 7.14 -7.23 10.52
CA GLU A 425 6.56 -8.27 11.35
C GLU A 425 7.24 -8.30 12.73
N ASP A 426 6.59 -8.90 13.70
CA ASP A 426 7.11 -9.09 15.05
C ASP A 426 7.48 -7.80 15.80
N VAL A 427 6.76 -6.71 15.58
CA VAL A 427 6.87 -5.51 16.41
C VAL A 427 6.11 -5.77 17.71
N SER A 428 6.82 -5.77 18.84
CA SER A 428 6.21 -6.02 20.15
C SER A 428 5.40 -4.83 20.65
N HIS A 429 5.94 -3.62 20.45
CA HIS A 429 5.35 -2.38 20.95
C HIS A 429 5.35 -1.29 19.90
N VAL A 430 4.24 -0.59 19.83
CA VAL A 430 4.13 0.70 19.12
C VAL A 430 4.01 1.81 20.16
N ILE A 431 4.85 2.82 20.06
CA ILE A 431 4.79 3.97 20.95
C ILE A 431 4.46 5.22 20.14
N ASN A 432 3.30 5.83 20.40
CA ASN A 432 2.95 7.15 19.88
C ASN A 432 3.54 8.21 20.80
N TYR A 433 4.74 8.70 20.50
CA TYR A 433 5.40 9.78 21.25
C TYR A 433 4.59 11.08 21.19
N THR A 434 3.92 11.32 20.05
CA THR A 434 2.87 12.32 19.88
C THR A 434 1.64 11.65 19.28
N LEU A 435 0.45 12.01 19.76
CA LEU A 435 -0.80 11.54 19.14
C LEU A 435 -0.89 12.05 17.69
N PRO A 436 -1.36 11.25 16.75
CA PRO A 436 -1.52 11.71 15.37
C PRO A 436 -2.63 12.75 15.26
N TYR A 437 -2.51 13.61 14.24
CA TYR A 437 -3.53 14.61 13.93
C TYR A 437 -4.81 14.01 13.35
N ASP A 438 -4.65 12.88 12.65
CA ASP A 438 -5.74 12.16 12.00
C ASP A 438 -6.00 10.83 12.74
N PRO A 439 -7.26 10.55 13.14
CA PRO A 439 -7.63 9.28 13.78
C PRO A 439 -7.27 8.04 12.96
N GLU A 440 -7.31 8.13 11.63
CA GLU A 440 -6.91 7.03 10.75
C GLU A 440 -5.44 6.68 10.92
N ASP A 441 -4.57 7.69 11.09
CA ASP A 441 -3.15 7.47 11.36
C ASP A 441 -2.90 6.73 12.68
N TYR A 442 -3.77 6.95 13.69
CA TYR A 442 -3.71 6.18 14.93
C TYR A 442 -3.84 4.68 14.67
N VAL A 443 -4.87 4.29 13.94
CA VAL A 443 -5.10 2.87 13.58
C VAL A 443 -3.96 2.32 12.72
N HIS A 444 -3.46 3.10 11.77
CA HIS A 444 -2.32 2.72 10.93
C HIS A 444 -1.02 2.52 11.73
N ARG A 445 -0.80 3.30 12.80
CA ARG A 445 0.36 3.17 13.68
C ARG A 445 0.23 1.93 14.55
N ILE A 446 -0.87 1.78 15.29
CA ILE A 446 -1.07 0.65 16.19
C ILE A 446 -1.12 -0.68 15.44
N GLY A 447 -1.66 -0.69 14.22
CA GLY A 447 -1.65 -1.85 13.33
C GLY A 447 -0.25 -2.31 12.87
N ARG A 448 0.86 -1.75 13.40
CA ARG A 448 2.22 -2.31 13.23
C ARG A 448 2.53 -3.40 14.24
N THR A 449 1.74 -3.55 15.28
CA THR A 449 1.80 -4.65 16.25
C THR A 449 0.51 -5.46 16.24
N GLY A 450 0.41 -6.55 16.96
CA GLY A 450 -0.80 -7.37 17.05
C GLY A 450 -1.17 -8.13 15.78
N ARG A 451 -0.21 -8.47 14.92
CA ARG A 451 -0.46 -9.14 13.64
C ARG A 451 -0.36 -10.67 13.73
N ALA A 452 -1.01 -11.36 12.80
CA ALA A 452 -0.96 -12.80 12.64
C ALA A 452 -1.34 -13.58 13.93
N GLY A 453 -2.32 -13.06 14.70
CA GLY A 453 -2.78 -13.71 15.94
C GLY A 453 -1.85 -13.55 17.15
N LYS A 454 -0.78 -12.74 17.04
CA LYS A 454 0.07 -12.37 18.18
C LYS A 454 -0.52 -11.17 18.92
N THR A 455 -0.36 -11.14 20.25
CA THR A 455 -0.70 -9.95 21.05
C THR A 455 0.33 -8.85 20.86
N GLY A 456 -0.10 -7.59 20.85
CA GLY A 456 0.74 -6.42 20.76
C GLY A 456 0.39 -5.39 21.81
N THR A 457 1.28 -4.42 22.05
CA THR A 457 0.99 -3.31 22.97
C THR A 457 1.20 -1.98 22.25
N SER A 458 0.21 -1.10 22.34
CA SER A 458 0.27 0.29 21.90
C SER A 458 0.32 1.20 23.11
N ILE A 459 1.35 2.05 23.19
CA ILE A 459 1.50 3.04 24.26
C ILE A 459 1.49 4.43 23.64
N SER A 460 0.55 5.27 24.04
CA SER A 460 0.43 6.64 23.55
C SER A 460 0.70 7.64 24.65
N PHE A 461 1.39 8.74 24.33
CA PHE A 461 1.63 9.85 25.25
C PHE A 461 0.76 11.04 24.83
N ALA A 462 -0.14 11.42 25.72
CA ALA A 462 -1.00 12.57 25.53
C ALA A 462 -0.57 13.72 26.44
N SER A 463 -0.24 14.84 25.84
CA SER A 463 0.17 16.06 26.55
C SER A 463 -0.83 17.19 26.32
N GLU A 464 -0.55 18.35 26.92
CA GLU A 464 -1.30 19.58 26.70
C GLU A 464 -1.38 20.01 25.22
N GLU A 465 -0.41 19.52 24.39
CA GLU A 465 -0.35 19.87 22.97
C GLU A 465 -1.19 18.97 22.07
N ASP A 466 -1.50 17.74 22.49
CA ASP A 466 -2.09 16.72 21.61
C ASP A 466 -3.24 15.92 22.26
N SER A 467 -3.51 16.06 23.56
CA SER A 467 -4.59 15.32 24.25
C SER A 467 -6.00 15.60 23.71
N PHE A 468 -6.20 16.73 23.05
CA PHE A 468 -7.51 17.08 22.46
C PHE A 468 -7.86 16.25 21.21
N TYR A 469 -6.93 15.46 20.65
CA TYR A 469 -7.23 14.51 19.59
C TYR A 469 -7.86 13.19 20.11
N ILE A 470 -7.79 12.92 21.42
CA ILE A 470 -8.32 11.68 22.01
C ILE A 470 -9.81 11.46 21.66
N PRO A 471 -10.71 12.46 21.80
CA PRO A 471 -12.12 12.23 21.49
C PRO A 471 -12.39 11.84 20.03
N ASP A 472 -11.63 12.41 19.08
CA ASP A 472 -11.76 12.10 17.67
C ASP A 472 -11.25 10.69 17.37
N ILE A 473 -10.13 10.28 18.01
CA ILE A 473 -9.57 8.93 17.91
C ILE A 473 -10.58 7.92 18.48
N GLU A 474 -11.12 8.16 19.69
CA GLU A 474 -12.11 7.28 20.31
C GLU A 474 -13.39 7.16 19.46
N GLY A 475 -13.84 8.27 18.87
CA GLY A 475 -14.98 8.29 17.94
C GLY A 475 -14.72 7.42 16.70
N TYR A 476 -13.48 7.41 16.20
CA TYR A 476 -13.10 6.63 15.03
C TYR A 476 -12.92 5.13 15.32
N ILE A 477 -12.26 4.79 16.44
CA ILE A 477 -12.02 3.39 16.84
C ILE A 477 -13.24 2.73 17.52
N GLY A 478 -14.25 3.52 17.91
CA GLY A 478 -15.50 3.03 18.47
C GLY A 478 -15.48 2.63 19.94
N HIS A 479 -14.37 2.88 20.65
CA HIS A 479 -14.25 2.58 22.10
C HIS A 479 -13.42 3.63 22.83
N LYS A 480 -13.47 3.60 24.17
CA LYS A 480 -12.70 4.51 25.02
C LYS A 480 -11.29 4.03 25.23
N LEU A 481 -10.32 4.95 25.13
CA LEU A 481 -8.93 4.68 25.42
C LEU A 481 -8.65 4.64 26.92
N HIS A 482 -7.83 3.69 27.33
CA HIS A 482 -7.43 3.59 28.75
C HIS A 482 -6.37 4.64 29.11
N CYS A 483 -6.84 5.78 29.61
CA CYS A 483 -5.97 6.89 30.02
C CYS A 483 -5.58 6.79 31.48
N LYS A 484 -4.28 6.91 31.79
CA LYS A 484 -3.75 6.95 33.16
C LYS A 484 -2.57 7.89 33.30
N TYR A 485 -2.29 8.30 34.53
CA TYR A 485 -1.07 9.02 34.86
C TYR A 485 0.05 8.01 35.16
N PRO A 486 1.29 8.26 34.68
CA PRO A 486 2.42 7.41 35.05
C PRO A 486 2.85 7.69 36.51
N ASP A 487 3.43 6.68 37.14
CA ASP A 487 4.04 6.84 38.45
C ASP A 487 5.24 7.80 38.36
N GLU A 488 5.49 8.59 39.41
CA GLU A 488 6.55 9.61 39.45
C GLU A 488 7.95 9.04 39.15
N GLU A 489 8.19 7.78 39.49
CA GLU A 489 9.46 7.10 39.22
C GLU A 489 9.75 6.92 37.73
N TRP A 490 8.73 6.80 36.93
CA TRP A 490 8.85 6.68 35.47
C TRP A 490 9.14 8.00 34.79
N LEU A 491 8.93 9.12 35.51
CA LEU A 491 9.15 10.46 35.01
C LEU A 491 10.57 11.00 35.30
N LYS A 492 11.38 10.23 36.03
CA LYS A 492 12.76 10.62 36.44
C LYS A 492 13.78 9.88 35.57
N LEU A 493 14.66 10.63 34.90
CA LEU A 493 15.80 10.03 34.21
C LEU A 493 16.85 9.58 35.27
N PRO A 494 17.54 8.44 35.03
CA PRO A 494 18.67 8.03 35.87
C PRO A 494 19.74 9.11 36.00
N GLU A 495 20.39 9.21 37.16
CA GLU A 495 21.46 10.18 37.42
C GLU A 495 22.68 9.99 36.51
N THR A 496 22.85 8.77 35.96
CA THR A 496 23.94 8.45 35.04
C THR A 496 23.79 9.13 33.66
N ILE A 497 22.61 9.69 33.37
CA ILE A 497 22.36 10.39 32.11
C ILE A 497 22.71 11.87 32.25
N ASP A 498 23.63 12.32 31.42
CA ASP A 498 24.08 13.71 31.38
C ASP A 498 22.98 14.63 30.79
N LYS A 499 22.21 15.26 31.68
CA LYS A 499 21.09 16.14 31.32
C LYS A 499 21.56 17.40 30.55
N GLU A 500 22.83 17.82 30.69
CA GLU A 500 23.36 18.96 29.95
C GLU A 500 23.62 18.60 28.48
N LYS A 501 24.12 17.40 28.20
CA LYS A 501 24.25 16.90 26.83
C LYS A 501 22.91 16.78 26.12
N LEU A 502 21.86 16.33 26.81
CA LEU A 502 20.52 16.29 26.28
C LEU A 502 19.96 17.68 25.94
N LYS A 503 20.27 18.70 26.74
CA LYS A 503 19.87 20.10 26.48
C LYS A 503 20.66 20.74 25.33
N SER A 504 21.93 20.37 25.15
CA SER A 504 22.81 20.91 24.11
C SER A 504 22.55 20.38 22.71
N SER A 505 21.80 19.28 22.56
CA SER A 505 21.33 18.76 21.28
C SER A 505 20.25 19.64 20.60
N ARG A 506 19.90 20.80 21.21
CA ARG A 506 19.11 21.84 20.53
C ARG A 506 19.88 22.33 19.29
N PRO A 507 19.28 22.32 18.08
CA PRO A 507 19.94 22.85 16.90
C PRO A 507 20.31 24.32 17.19
N LYS A 508 21.61 24.64 17.16
CA LYS A 508 22.06 26.04 17.11
C LYS A 508 21.42 26.62 15.84
N ASN A 509 20.50 27.56 16.01
CA ASN A 509 19.94 28.34 14.92
C ASN A 509 21.12 28.87 14.09
N ARG A 510 21.36 28.27 12.92
CA ARG A 510 22.25 28.88 11.94
C ARG A 510 21.60 30.22 11.57
N PRO A 511 22.33 31.36 11.78
CA PRO A 511 21.79 32.64 11.36
C PRO A 511 21.49 32.57 9.86
N ARG A 512 20.27 32.95 9.48
CA ARG A 512 19.88 33.14 8.11
C ARG A 512 20.94 34.01 7.44
N SER A 513 21.71 33.45 6.52
CA SER A 513 22.61 34.24 5.68
C SER A 513 21.75 35.27 4.95
N SER A 514 21.95 36.53 5.33
CA SER A 514 21.33 37.66 4.65
C SER A 514 21.77 37.64 3.18
N PHE A 515 20.84 37.33 2.31
CA PHE A 515 21.01 37.55 0.87
C PHE A 515 21.20 39.06 0.66
N ARG A 516 22.45 39.47 0.56
CA ARG A 516 22.85 40.82 0.16
C ARG A 516 22.53 40.98 -1.31
N SER A 517 21.41 41.62 -1.61
CA SER A 517 21.06 42.05 -2.97
C SER A 517 22.15 43.06 -3.45
N LYS A 518 22.99 42.63 -4.38
CA LYS A 518 23.84 43.55 -5.15
C LYS A 518 22.95 44.32 -6.12
N SER A 519 22.55 45.53 -5.72
CA SER A 519 22.01 46.53 -6.64
C SER A 519 23.11 46.92 -7.62
N ARG A 520 22.95 46.55 -8.89
CA ARG A 520 23.75 47.11 -9.98
C ARG A 520 23.34 48.56 -10.20
N GLY A 521 24.18 49.48 -9.75
CA GLY A 521 24.09 50.89 -10.11
C GLY A 521 24.30 51.07 -11.63
N ARG A 522 23.30 51.62 -12.28
CA ARG A 522 23.44 52.20 -13.62
C ARG A 522 24.18 53.54 -13.48
N SER A 523 25.42 53.62 -13.96
CA SER A 523 26.07 54.89 -14.20
C SER A 523 25.65 55.41 -15.59
N ASN A 524 24.92 56.52 -15.59
CA ASN A 524 24.78 57.38 -16.74
C ASN A 524 26.10 58.17 -16.93
N GLY A 525 26.76 58.00 -18.06
CA GLY A 525 27.87 58.84 -18.54
C GLY A 525 27.44 59.53 -19.83
N LYS A 526 27.19 60.83 -19.72
CA LYS A 526 27.15 61.76 -20.88
C LYS A 526 28.57 61.95 -21.41
N LYS A 527 28.80 61.72 -22.66
CA LYS A 527 29.31 62.69 -23.69
C LYS A 527 29.37 61.98 -25.02
#